data_6b7e431e2dd12a1fe78305382901aa57
#
_entry.id   6b7e431e2dd12a1fe78305382901aa57
#
_cell.length_a   1.000
_cell.length_b   1.000
_cell.length_c   1.000
_cell.angle_alpha   90.00
_cell.angle_beta   90.00
_cell.angle_gamma   90.00
#
_symmetry.space_group_name_H-M   'P 1'
#
loop_
_entity.id
_entity.type
_entity.pdbx_description
1 polymer ?
#
loop_
_entity_poly.entity_id
_entity_poly.type
_entity_poly.pdbx_seq_one_letter_code
_entity_poly.pdbx_strand_id
1 'polypeptide(L)'
;MRLLLALAFLLTATLAASAAKVDTVSIVSPAMQKTYRAAVVLPASYAKNKKTSYPVLYLLHGAYGHFSDWLKNTPDKLLVHRLADQYNLIIVMPEGETFAFYLDSPVNSSSQFETYLTKEVIPKIDQTYRTIRDRKGRVITGLSMGGHGALYLAARHPDLYSGAGSMSGALDLKASSRKLTPPEAAQRAQLWAPVLGSETDNPERFAANSVVNMVDQLQRTGLPLIIDCGIDDGLLDVNREVHRRLLYNRTPHDYIERPGAHTWEYWENALPYQVLFLDKVLRSNGVTVQ
;
A
#
# COMPACT_ATOMS: atom_id res chain seq x y z
N MET A 1 59.22 41.04 -19.85
CA MET A 1 57.74 41.06 -19.72
C MET A 1 57.29 39.58 -19.54
N ARG A 2 57.16 39.12 -18.32
CA ARG A 2 56.81 37.71 -18.00
C ARG A 2 55.30 37.64 -17.70
N LEU A 3 54.54 36.97 -18.58
CA LEU A 3 53.13 36.67 -18.40
C LEU A 3 53.02 35.51 -17.40
N LEU A 4 52.43 35.76 -16.24
CA LEU A 4 52.01 34.76 -15.29
C LEU A 4 50.58 34.29 -15.69
N LEU A 5 50.46 33.06 -16.20
CA LEU A 5 49.19 32.36 -16.37
C LEU A 5 48.79 31.80 -15.01
N ALA A 6 47.78 32.34 -14.36
CA ALA A 6 47.13 31.76 -13.20
C ALA A 6 46.08 30.71 -13.66
N LEU A 7 46.37 29.43 -13.47
CA LEU A 7 45.45 28.32 -13.73
C LEU A 7 44.52 28.19 -12.50
N ALA A 8 43.29 28.69 -12.62
CA ALA A 8 42.27 28.48 -11.63
C ALA A 8 41.71 27.06 -11.77
N PHE A 9 42.09 26.17 -10.86
CA PHE A 9 41.45 24.87 -10.69
C PHE A 9 40.09 25.08 -10.02
N LEU A 10 38.99 25.04 -10.79
CA LEU A 10 37.65 24.87 -10.26
C LEU A 10 37.53 23.44 -9.71
N LEU A 11 37.65 23.26 -8.41
CA LEU A 11 37.24 22.04 -7.70
C LEU A 11 35.69 21.99 -7.75
N THR A 12 35.13 21.33 -8.74
CA THR A 12 33.71 20.92 -8.69
C THR A 12 33.62 19.76 -7.70
N ALA A 13 33.34 20.08 -6.42
CA ALA A 13 32.90 19.08 -5.48
C ALA A 13 31.56 18.54 -5.97
N THR A 14 31.56 17.40 -6.63
CA THR A 14 30.35 16.61 -6.86
C THR A 14 29.87 16.15 -5.49
N LEU A 15 28.94 16.89 -4.90
CA LEU A 15 28.14 16.39 -3.79
C LEU A 15 27.43 15.13 -4.31
N ALA A 16 27.95 13.97 -3.95
CA ALA A 16 27.22 12.72 -4.17
C ALA A 16 25.86 12.87 -3.50
N ALA A 17 24.81 13.09 -4.29
CA ALA A 17 23.46 13.14 -3.80
C ALA A 17 23.18 11.81 -3.12
N SER A 18 23.02 11.82 -1.80
CA SER A 18 22.63 10.62 -1.06
C SER A 18 21.24 10.23 -1.57
N ALA A 19 21.09 9.03 -2.10
CA ALA A 19 19.82 8.50 -2.56
C ALA A 19 19.14 7.67 -1.46
N ALA A 20 17.84 7.51 -1.56
CA ALA A 20 17.08 6.63 -0.68
C ALA A 20 17.69 5.22 -0.67
N LYS A 21 17.71 4.58 0.50
CA LYS A 21 18.30 3.27 0.72
C LYS A 21 17.23 2.23 0.97
N VAL A 22 17.36 1.07 0.33
CA VAL A 22 16.53 -0.11 0.65
C VAL A 22 17.18 -0.91 1.75
N ASP A 23 16.38 -1.24 2.76
CA ASP A 23 16.68 -2.21 3.79
C ASP A 23 15.69 -3.38 3.72
N THR A 24 16.02 -4.52 4.30
CA THR A 24 15.13 -5.68 4.41
C THR A 24 15.07 -6.11 5.87
N VAL A 25 13.87 -6.10 6.43
CA VAL A 25 13.64 -6.50 7.80
C VAL A 25 12.92 -7.84 7.86
N SER A 26 13.41 -8.73 8.74
CA SER A 26 12.73 -9.99 9.06
C SER A 26 11.76 -9.76 10.21
N ILE A 27 10.53 -10.22 10.04
CA ILE A 27 9.43 -10.07 10.98
C ILE A 27 8.95 -11.48 11.35
N VAL A 28 9.18 -11.85 12.60
CA VAL A 28 8.63 -13.09 13.14
C VAL A 28 7.14 -12.88 13.38
N SER A 29 6.32 -13.80 12.87
CA SER A 29 4.89 -13.84 13.13
C SER A 29 4.57 -14.95 14.12
N PRO A 30 4.36 -14.65 15.39
CA PRO A 30 3.82 -15.60 16.36
C PRO A 30 2.46 -16.16 15.96
N ALA A 31 1.61 -15.30 15.36
CA ALA A 31 0.28 -15.69 14.91
C ALA A 31 0.30 -16.81 13.85
N MET A 32 1.30 -16.80 12.96
CA MET A 32 1.43 -17.77 11.85
C MET A 32 2.64 -18.73 12.03
N GLN A 33 3.41 -18.61 13.10
CA GLN A 33 4.61 -19.40 13.40
C GLN A 33 5.63 -19.42 12.24
N LYS A 34 5.77 -18.27 11.55
CA LYS A 34 6.61 -18.10 10.37
C LYS A 34 7.33 -16.76 10.40
N THR A 35 8.48 -16.69 9.75
CA THR A 35 9.20 -15.42 9.56
C THR A 35 8.97 -14.93 8.15
N TYR A 36 8.48 -13.71 8.04
CA TYR A 36 8.28 -13.00 6.78
C TYR A 36 9.29 -11.88 6.62
N ARG A 37 9.33 -11.28 5.44
CA ARG A 37 10.19 -10.14 5.14
C ARG A 37 9.36 -8.92 4.76
N ALA A 38 9.94 -7.75 5.02
CA ALA A 38 9.45 -6.50 4.45
C ALA A 38 10.64 -5.75 3.85
N ALA A 39 10.46 -5.14 2.69
CA ALA A 39 11.40 -4.15 2.18
C ALA A 39 11.03 -2.78 2.77
N VAL A 40 12.05 -2.02 3.13
CA VAL A 40 11.91 -0.70 3.74
C VAL A 40 12.77 0.29 2.98
N VAL A 41 12.16 1.27 2.33
CA VAL A 41 12.86 2.35 1.64
C VAL A 41 12.98 3.53 2.60
N LEU A 42 14.20 3.87 2.94
CA LEU A 42 14.57 4.97 3.82
C LEU A 42 14.98 6.19 2.97
N PRO A 43 14.38 7.37 3.16
CA PRO A 43 14.78 8.56 2.41
C PRO A 43 16.22 8.95 2.70
N ALA A 44 16.87 9.63 1.78
CA ALA A 44 18.26 10.10 1.89
C ALA A 44 18.52 10.92 3.16
N SER A 45 17.53 11.70 3.60
CA SER A 45 17.57 12.50 4.83
C SER A 45 17.67 11.64 6.09
N TYR A 46 17.19 10.38 6.05
CA TYR A 46 17.20 9.46 7.19
C TYR A 46 18.61 9.20 7.71
N ALA A 47 19.60 9.09 6.83
CA ALA A 47 20.99 8.91 7.24
C ALA A 47 21.60 10.16 7.88
N LYS A 48 21.17 11.34 7.42
CA LYS A 48 21.70 12.65 7.85
C LYS A 48 21.06 13.13 9.15
N ASN A 49 19.76 13.00 9.30
CA ASN A 49 18.96 13.56 10.40
C ASN A 49 18.69 12.51 11.49
N LYS A 50 19.64 12.29 12.38
CA LYS A 50 19.57 11.21 13.40
C LYS A 50 18.49 11.39 14.47
N LYS A 51 17.98 12.61 14.67
CA LYS A 51 16.96 12.94 15.69
C LYS A 51 15.55 13.02 15.13
N THR A 52 15.41 13.02 13.81
CA THR A 52 14.11 13.19 13.13
C THR A 52 13.37 11.84 13.06
N SER A 53 12.08 11.86 13.39
CA SER A 53 11.15 10.76 13.14
C SER A 53 10.39 11.01 11.83
N TYR A 54 10.10 9.96 11.10
CA TYR A 54 9.55 10.00 9.74
C TYR A 54 8.14 9.42 9.69
N PRO A 55 7.25 9.97 8.86
CA PRO A 55 5.99 9.32 8.55
C PRO A 55 6.24 8.03 7.75
N VAL A 56 5.27 7.11 7.83
CA VAL A 56 5.37 5.79 7.20
C VAL A 56 4.22 5.58 6.23
N LEU A 57 4.55 5.19 5.00
CA LEU A 57 3.63 4.65 4.03
C LEU A 57 3.76 3.13 4.01
N TYR A 58 2.69 2.41 4.31
CA TYR A 58 2.59 0.98 4.03
C TYR A 58 2.08 0.79 2.62
N LEU A 59 2.89 0.15 1.76
CA LEU A 59 2.65 -0.04 0.32
C LEU A 59 2.48 -1.52 0.03
N LEU A 60 1.24 -1.96 -0.15
CA LEU A 60 0.86 -3.36 -0.28
C LEU A 60 0.96 -3.87 -1.72
N HIS A 61 1.46 -5.10 -1.90
CA HIS A 61 1.52 -5.76 -3.21
C HIS A 61 0.20 -6.44 -3.59
N GLY A 62 0.06 -6.84 -4.85
CA GLY A 62 -1.09 -7.55 -5.38
C GLY A 62 -1.00 -9.07 -5.20
N ALA A 63 -2.05 -9.78 -5.64
CA ALA A 63 -2.05 -11.24 -5.68
C ALA A 63 -0.88 -11.76 -6.54
N TYR A 64 -0.38 -12.94 -6.19
CA TYR A 64 0.79 -13.59 -6.80
C TYR A 64 2.10 -12.81 -6.65
N GLY A 65 2.10 -11.74 -5.84
CA GLY A 65 3.24 -10.88 -5.58
C GLY A 65 3.93 -11.19 -4.25
N HIS A 66 4.95 -10.36 -3.98
CA HIS A 66 5.79 -10.45 -2.78
C HIS A 66 6.22 -9.06 -2.31
N PHE A 67 6.75 -8.98 -1.09
CA PHE A 67 7.24 -7.76 -0.44
C PHE A 67 8.19 -6.90 -1.29
N SER A 68 8.86 -7.46 -2.30
CA SER A 68 9.84 -6.75 -3.13
C SER A 68 9.32 -6.28 -4.48
N ASP A 69 8.06 -6.54 -4.82
CA ASP A 69 7.54 -6.36 -6.18
C ASP A 69 7.52 -4.90 -6.63
N TRP A 70 7.17 -3.99 -5.76
CA TRP A 70 7.22 -2.56 -6.06
C TRP A 70 8.63 -2.06 -6.45
N LEU A 71 9.69 -2.75 -6.02
CA LEU A 71 11.07 -2.45 -6.40
C LEU A 71 11.52 -3.19 -7.66
N LYS A 72 10.88 -4.34 -7.96
CA LYS A 72 11.33 -5.24 -9.04
C LYS A 72 10.47 -5.19 -10.29
N ASN A 73 9.16 -5.04 -10.15
CA ASN A 73 8.22 -5.17 -11.26
C ASN A 73 7.80 -3.82 -11.84
N THR A 74 7.85 -2.74 -11.06
CA THR A 74 7.66 -1.38 -11.56
C THR A 74 8.63 -1.12 -12.72
N PRO A 75 8.18 -0.65 -13.91
CA PRO A 75 9.08 -0.31 -15.03
C PRO A 75 10.24 0.58 -14.60
N ASP A 76 9.95 1.68 -13.91
CA ASP A 76 10.97 2.51 -13.27
C ASP A 76 11.37 1.98 -11.89
N LYS A 77 12.50 1.29 -11.83
CA LYS A 77 13.05 0.69 -10.60
C LYS A 77 13.38 1.70 -9.49
N LEU A 78 13.48 2.98 -9.82
CA LEU A 78 13.80 4.06 -8.88
C LEU A 78 12.56 4.84 -8.41
N LEU A 79 11.37 4.52 -8.90
CA LEU A 79 10.14 5.25 -8.55
C LEU A 79 9.95 5.34 -7.02
N VAL A 80 9.95 4.20 -6.33
CA VAL A 80 9.72 4.15 -4.86
C VAL A 80 10.81 4.91 -4.11
N HIS A 81 12.06 4.86 -4.59
CA HIS A 81 13.19 5.62 -4.03
C HIS A 81 12.96 7.13 -4.15
N ARG A 82 12.58 7.59 -5.35
CA ARG A 82 12.30 9.02 -5.57
C ARG A 82 11.14 9.52 -4.74
N LEU A 83 10.06 8.74 -4.60
CA LEU A 83 8.92 9.10 -3.77
C LEU A 83 9.31 9.17 -2.28
N ALA A 84 10.11 8.22 -1.79
CA ALA A 84 10.64 8.28 -0.42
C ALA A 84 11.46 9.56 -0.18
N ASP A 85 12.35 9.91 -1.11
CA ASP A 85 13.18 11.12 -1.02
C ASP A 85 12.36 12.41 -1.14
N GLN A 86 11.46 12.47 -2.12
CA GLN A 86 10.66 13.67 -2.42
C GLN A 86 9.75 14.06 -1.26
N TYR A 87 9.16 13.08 -0.59
CA TYR A 87 8.19 13.31 0.48
C TYR A 87 8.75 13.05 1.88
N ASN A 88 10.04 12.73 2.00
CA ASN A 88 10.66 12.33 3.28
C ASN A 88 9.86 11.23 4.01
N LEU A 89 9.44 10.20 3.27
CA LEU A 89 8.67 9.07 3.76
C LEU A 89 9.56 7.83 3.98
N ILE A 90 9.32 7.08 5.05
CA ILE A 90 9.69 5.67 5.09
C ILE A 90 8.61 4.90 4.35
N ILE A 91 8.97 4.13 3.32
CA ILE A 91 8.01 3.29 2.59
C ILE A 91 8.27 1.83 2.96
N VAL A 92 7.26 1.18 3.54
CA VAL A 92 7.32 -0.21 4.01
C VAL A 92 6.46 -1.08 3.11
N MET A 93 7.06 -2.10 2.54
CA MET A 93 6.42 -3.08 1.66
C MET A 93 6.45 -4.44 2.36
N PRO A 94 5.43 -4.79 3.15
CA PRO A 94 5.37 -6.05 3.87
C PRO A 94 4.98 -7.20 2.96
N GLU A 95 5.36 -8.42 3.35
CA GLU A 95 4.84 -9.64 2.73
C GLU A 95 3.35 -9.80 3.04
N GLY A 96 2.58 -10.23 2.04
CA GLY A 96 1.14 -10.50 2.14
C GLY A 96 0.77 -11.86 1.55
N GLU A 97 1.80 -12.68 1.25
CA GLU A 97 1.70 -13.94 0.53
C GLU A 97 0.94 -13.87 -0.80
N THR A 98 0.87 -15.00 -1.46
CA THR A 98 0.39 -15.08 -2.85
C THR A 98 -1.08 -14.67 -3.00
N PHE A 99 -1.94 -15.02 -2.02
CA PHE A 99 -3.38 -14.82 -2.14
C PHE A 99 -4.07 -14.75 -0.76
N ALA A 100 -3.49 -14.04 0.21
CA ALA A 100 -4.07 -13.94 1.56
C ALA A 100 -5.02 -12.75 1.74
N PHE A 101 -5.09 -11.82 0.80
CA PHE A 101 -5.96 -10.63 0.82
C PHE A 101 -5.82 -9.76 2.05
N TYR A 102 -4.73 -9.93 2.80
CA TYR A 102 -4.47 -9.21 4.06
C TYR A 102 -5.54 -9.42 5.12
N LEU A 103 -6.18 -10.62 5.10
CA LEU A 103 -7.24 -11.04 6.01
C LEU A 103 -6.69 -12.02 7.07
N ASP A 104 -7.39 -12.12 8.18
CA ASP A 104 -7.27 -13.26 9.08
C ASP A 104 -8.23 -14.36 8.60
N SER A 105 -7.67 -15.46 8.11
CA SER A 105 -8.47 -16.58 7.60
C SER A 105 -9.23 -17.28 8.72
N PRO A 106 -10.56 -17.44 8.62
CA PRO A 106 -11.33 -18.23 9.59
C PRO A 106 -11.18 -19.75 9.42
N VAL A 107 -10.51 -20.18 8.35
CA VAL A 107 -10.36 -21.60 8.01
C VAL A 107 -8.89 -22.07 7.99
N ASN A 108 -7.95 -21.15 8.08
CA ASN A 108 -6.52 -21.44 8.05
C ASN A 108 -5.77 -20.58 9.06
N SER A 109 -5.45 -21.16 10.21
CA SER A 109 -4.72 -20.48 11.29
C SER A 109 -3.30 -20.03 10.91
N SER A 110 -2.74 -20.57 9.81
CA SER A 110 -1.43 -20.15 9.28
C SER A 110 -1.55 -18.96 8.30
N SER A 111 -2.73 -18.37 8.14
CA SER A 111 -2.97 -17.19 7.28
C SER A 111 -3.73 -16.12 8.08
N GLN A 112 -2.98 -15.36 8.90
CA GLN A 112 -3.51 -14.32 9.81
C GLN A 112 -2.87 -12.97 9.46
N PHE A 113 -3.14 -12.47 8.23
CA PHE A 113 -2.43 -11.32 7.66
C PHE A 113 -2.94 -9.97 8.14
N GLU A 114 -4.19 -9.87 8.61
CA GLU A 114 -4.69 -8.68 9.32
C GLU A 114 -3.94 -8.52 10.66
N THR A 115 -3.87 -9.59 11.46
CA THR A 115 -3.09 -9.63 12.71
C THR A 115 -1.61 -9.36 12.44
N TYR A 116 -1.04 -10.02 11.44
CA TYR A 116 0.36 -9.81 11.06
C TYR A 116 0.68 -8.34 10.76
N LEU A 117 -0.10 -7.67 9.90
CA LEU A 117 0.16 -6.28 9.58
C LEU A 117 -0.04 -5.35 10.77
N THR A 118 -1.13 -5.53 11.51
CA THR A 118 -1.53 -4.57 12.55
C THR A 118 -0.83 -4.77 13.89
N LYS A 119 -0.50 -6.01 14.25
CA LYS A 119 0.06 -6.36 15.56
C LYS A 119 1.53 -6.76 15.53
N GLU A 120 2.08 -7.07 14.35
CA GLU A 120 3.45 -7.58 14.25
C GLU A 120 4.33 -6.69 13.37
N VAL A 121 3.88 -6.34 12.13
CA VAL A 121 4.64 -5.47 11.21
C VAL A 121 4.77 -4.06 11.77
N ILE A 122 3.66 -3.40 12.09
CA ILE A 122 3.69 -2.00 12.57
C ILE A 122 4.57 -1.84 13.80
N PRO A 123 4.41 -2.63 14.88
CA PRO A 123 5.29 -2.51 16.05
C PRO A 123 6.75 -2.81 15.74
N LYS A 124 7.04 -3.78 14.87
CA LYS A 124 8.41 -4.10 14.46
C LYS A 124 9.08 -2.96 13.71
N ILE A 125 8.36 -2.32 12.78
CA ILE A 125 8.85 -1.14 12.06
C ILE A 125 9.08 0.02 13.01
N ASP A 126 8.13 0.30 13.89
CA ASP A 126 8.24 1.37 14.90
C ASP A 126 9.38 1.14 15.88
N GLN A 127 9.70 -0.11 16.19
CA GLN A 127 10.84 -0.48 17.04
C GLN A 127 12.19 -0.34 16.33
N THR A 128 12.21 -0.66 15.02
CA THR A 128 13.46 -0.77 14.24
C THR A 128 13.88 0.57 13.66
N TYR A 129 12.91 1.40 13.25
CA TYR A 129 13.15 2.66 12.56
C TYR A 129 12.62 3.86 13.33
N ARG A 130 13.14 5.05 13.02
CA ARG A 130 12.67 6.33 13.59
C ARG A 130 11.37 6.76 12.91
N THR A 131 10.27 6.16 13.30
CA THR A 131 8.94 6.46 12.81
C THR A 131 8.20 7.43 13.73
N ILE A 132 7.21 8.13 13.18
CA ILE A 132 6.18 8.80 13.98
C ILE A 132 5.20 7.74 14.44
N ARG A 133 5.30 7.32 15.71
CA ARG A 133 4.57 6.19 16.32
C ARG A 133 3.11 6.51 16.65
N ASP A 134 2.49 7.35 15.87
CA ASP A 134 1.11 7.81 16.02
C ASP A 134 0.37 7.59 14.71
N ARG A 135 -0.95 7.36 14.76
CA ARG A 135 -1.77 7.19 13.54
C ARG A 135 -1.59 8.35 12.56
N LYS A 136 -1.43 9.59 13.07
CA LYS A 136 -1.26 10.77 12.22
C LYS A 136 -0.04 10.73 11.30
N GLY A 137 1.00 9.96 11.66
CA GLY A 137 2.20 9.74 10.87
C GLY A 137 2.14 8.47 10.00
N ARG A 138 0.99 7.79 9.90
CA ARG A 138 0.91 6.50 9.22
C ARG A 138 -0.20 6.46 8.19
N VAL A 139 0.14 6.11 6.95
CA VAL A 139 -0.79 5.99 5.82
C VAL A 139 -0.58 4.66 5.10
N ILE A 140 -1.58 4.21 4.34
CA ILE A 140 -1.57 2.92 3.68
C ILE A 140 -2.14 3.01 2.27
N THR A 141 -1.53 2.33 1.30
CA THR A 141 -2.09 2.11 -0.04
C THR A 141 -1.57 0.80 -0.62
N GLY A 142 -2.09 0.39 -1.76
CA GLY A 142 -1.63 -0.80 -2.46
C GLY A 142 -2.34 -1.00 -3.79
N LEU A 143 -1.92 -2.03 -4.52
CA LEU A 143 -2.52 -2.40 -5.81
C LEU A 143 -3.32 -3.69 -5.72
N SER A 144 -4.42 -3.80 -6.46
CA SER A 144 -5.20 -5.05 -6.63
C SER A 144 -5.62 -5.65 -5.27
N MET A 145 -5.12 -6.84 -4.91
CA MET A 145 -5.26 -7.43 -3.56
C MET A 145 -4.78 -6.47 -2.47
N GLY A 146 -3.68 -5.73 -2.70
CA GLY A 146 -3.17 -4.73 -1.76
C GLY A 146 -4.03 -3.47 -1.70
N GLY A 147 -4.72 -3.10 -2.79
CA GLY A 147 -5.71 -2.02 -2.80
C GLY A 147 -6.93 -2.37 -1.95
N HIS A 148 -7.40 -3.61 -2.04
CA HIS A 148 -8.39 -4.16 -1.11
C HIS A 148 -7.86 -4.11 0.33
N GLY A 149 -6.68 -4.69 0.58
CA GLY A 149 -6.09 -4.76 1.92
C GLY A 149 -5.92 -3.40 2.59
N ALA A 150 -5.52 -2.38 1.84
CA ALA A 150 -5.34 -1.04 2.36
C ALA A 150 -6.66 -0.42 2.86
N LEU A 151 -7.74 -0.48 2.07
CA LEU A 151 -9.05 0.04 2.47
C LEU A 151 -9.72 -0.84 3.55
N TYR A 152 -9.56 -2.16 3.45
CA TYR A 152 -10.06 -3.11 4.45
C TYR A 152 -9.44 -2.85 5.83
N LEU A 153 -8.10 -2.77 5.90
CA LEU A 153 -7.40 -2.52 7.15
C LEU A 153 -7.71 -1.13 7.71
N ALA A 154 -7.80 -0.12 6.86
CA ALA A 154 -8.15 1.24 7.29
C ALA A 154 -9.57 1.33 7.86
N ALA A 155 -10.54 0.60 7.28
CA ALA A 155 -11.90 0.54 7.79
C ALA A 155 -11.97 -0.13 9.17
N ARG A 156 -11.20 -1.20 9.38
CA ARG A 156 -11.23 -2.02 10.61
C ARG A 156 -10.34 -1.49 11.72
N HIS A 157 -9.28 -0.77 11.37
CA HIS A 157 -8.27 -0.23 12.30
C HIS A 157 -8.07 1.27 12.09
N PRO A 158 -9.13 2.10 12.29
CA PRO A 158 -9.05 3.55 12.10
C PRO A 158 -8.11 4.23 13.10
N ASP A 159 -7.72 3.55 14.16
CA ASP A 159 -6.73 3.98 15.14
C ASP A 159 -5.27 3.83 14.64
N LEU A 160 -5.04 3.07 13.57
CA LEU A 160 -3.69 2.82 13.04
C LEU A 160 -3.29 3.74 11.90
N TYR A 161 -4.24 4.20 11.08
CA TYR A 161 -3.96 4.95 9.85
C TYR A 161 -4.68 6.29 9.83
N SER A 162 -4.07 7.30 9.21
CA SER A 162 -4.64 8.64 9.02
C SER A 162 -5.18 8.87 7.62
N GLY A 163 -4.90 8.00 6.67
CA GLY A 163 -5.39 8.04 5.31
C GLY A 163 -5.13 6.72 4.61
N ALA A 164 -5.96 6.38 3.62
CA ALA A 164 -5.85 5.15 2.87
C ALA A 164 -6.10 5.35 1.37
N GLY A 165 -5.45 4.51 0.56
CA GLY A 165 -5.63 4.52 -0.88
C GLY A 165 -5.75 3.14 -1.49
N SER A 166 -6.24 3.07 -2.73
CA SER A 166 -6.40 1.84 -3.50
C SER A 166 -6.12 2.10 -4.97
N MET A 167 -5.30 1.28 -5.59
CA MET A 167 -5.06 1.26 -7.04
C MET A 167 -5.59 -0.05 -7.60
N SER A 168 -6.54 0.02 -8.53
CA SER A 168 -7.16 -1.19 -9.14
C SER A 168 -7.61 -2.22 -8.09
N GLY A 169 -8.23 -1.77 -6.99
CA GLY A 169 -8.53 -2.64 -5.85
C GLY A 169 -9.56 -3.73 -6.16
N ALA A 170 -9.32 -4.96 -5.69
CA ALA A 170 -10.28 -6.05 -5.73
C ALA A 170 -11.32 -5.89 -4.61
N LEU A 171 -12.15 -4.85 -4.72
CA LEU A 171 -12.96 -4.32 -3.61
C LEU A 171 -14.25 -5.10 -3.32
N ASP A 172 -14.61 -6.05 -4.18
CA ASP A 172 -15.68 -7.04 -3.92
C ASP A 172 -15.11 -8.45 -4.08
N LEU A 173 -15.12 -9.21 -2.99
CA LEU A 173 -14.59 -10.58 -2.99
C LEU A 173 -15.59 -11.62 -3.52
N LYS A 174 -16.86 -11.24 -3.65
CA LYS A 174 -17.91 -12.10 -4.24
C LYS A 174 -17.95 -11.97 -5.75
N ALA A 175 -17.81 -10.75 -6.25
CA ALA A 175 -18.04 -10.45 -7.63
C ALA A 175 -16.88 -10.89 -8.52
N SER A 176 -17.21 -11.66 -9.52
CA SER A 176 -16.56 -11.55 -10.81
C SER A 176 -17.32 -10.53 -11.61
N SER A 177 -16.67 -9.50 -12.11
CA SER A 177 -17.28 -8.50 -13.02
C SER A 177 -17.77 -9.13 -14.33
N ARG A 178 -17.41 -10.39 -14.59
CA ARG A 178 -17.86 -11.19 -15.74
C ARG A 178 -18.34 -12.56 -15.27
N LYS A 179 -19.24 -13.14 -16.05
CA LYS A 179 -19.67 -14.52 -15.87
C LYS A 179 -18.47 -15.46 -16.08
N LEU A 180 -18.09 -16.20 -15.04
CA LEU A 180 -17.02 -17.18 -15.11
C LEU A 180 -17.47 -18.42 -15.88
N THR A 181 -16.56 -18.98 -16.66
CA THR A 181 -16.70 -20.35 -17.17
C THR A 181 -16.55 -21.36 -16.03
N PRO A 182 -17.05 -22.60 -16.18
CA PRO A 182 -16.89 -23.60 -15.13
C PRO A 182 -15.45 -23.85 -14.67
N PRO A 183 -14.42 -23.92 -15.55
CA PRO A 183 -13.02 -24.02 -15.12
C PRO A 183 -12.55 -22.81 -14.30
N GLU A 184 -12.91 -21.60 -14.71
CA GLU A 184 -12.55 -20.35 -13.99
C GLU A 184 -13.22 -20.31 -12.60
N ALA A 185 -14.48 -20.72 -12.51
CA ALA A 185 -15.19 -20.82 -11.24
C ALA A 185 -14.52 -21.85 -10.30
N ALA A 186 -14.11 -23.00 -10.84
CA ALA A 186 -13.39 -24.01 -10.09
C ALA A 186 -12.02 -23.49 -9.59
N GLN A 187 -11.25 -22.82 -10.46
CA GLN A 187 -9.98 -22.21 -10.08
C GLN A 187 -10.17 -21.15 -8.99
N ARG A 188 -11.17 -20.29 -9.14
CA ARG A 188 -11.51 -19.28 -8.12
C ARG A 188 -11.84 -19.95 -6.78
N ALA A 189 -12.66 -21.01 -6.78
CA ALA A 189 -13.00 -21.74 -5.56
C ALA A 189 -11.77 -22.31 -4.86
N GLN A 190 -10.83 -22.88 -5.63
CA GLN A 190 -9.56 -23.39 -5.09
C GLN A 190 -8.70 -22.30 -4.44
N LEU A 191 -8.63 -21.10 -5.03
CA LEU A 191 -7.89 -19.97 -4.48
C LEU A 191 -8.49 -19.46 -3.17
N TRP A 192 -9.82 -19.41 -3.08
CA TRP A 192 -10.52 -18.90 -1.90
C TRP A 192 -10.69 -19.92 -0.78
N ALA A 193 -10.66 -21.21 -1.08
CA ALA A 193 -10.84 -22.27 -0.09
C ALA A 193 -9.93 -22.12 1.14
N PRO A 194 -8.61 -21.84 1.02
CA PRO A 194 -7.74 -21.65 2.18
C PRO A 194 -7.84 -20.26 2.83
N VAL A 195 -8.55 -19.28 2.21
CA VAL A 195 -8.64 -17.90 2.68
C VAL A 195 -9.94 -17.68 3.44
N LEU A 196 -11.08 -17.92 2.80
CA LEU A 196 -12.42 -17.68 3.36
C LEU A 196 -13.30 -18.94 3.37
N GLY A 197 -12.82 -20.04 2.81
CA GLY A 197 -13.61 -21.26 2.61
C GLY A 197 -14.41 -21.23 1.32
N SER A 198 -15.44 -22.09 1.25
CA SER A 198 -16.37 -22.14 0.13
C SER A 198 -17.29 -20.91 0.12
N GLU A 199 -17.34 -20.19 -0.99
CA GLU A 199 -18.26 -19.06 -1.17
C GLU A 199 -19.72 -19.50 -1.16
N THR A 200 -20.01 -20.69 -1.69
CA THR A 200 -21.36 -21.25 -1.70
C THR A 200 -21.89 -21.55 -0.30
N ASP A 201 -21.02 -22.07 0.58
CA ASP A 201 -21.42 -22.47 1.93
C ASP A 201 -21.34 -21.31 2.93
N ASN A 202 -20.53 -20.28 2.63
CA ASN A 202 -20.26 -19.16 3.54
C ASN A 202 -20.26 -17.81 2.79
N PRO A 203 -21.33 -17.46 2.08
CA PRO A 203 -21.38 -16.22 1.29
C PRO A 203 -21.25 -14.96 2.16
N GLU A 204 -21.63 -15.03 3.43
CA GLU A 204 -21.51 -13.93 4.40
C GLU A 204 -20.05 -13.57 4.72
N ARG A 205 -19.11 -14.55 4.70
CA ARG A 205 -17.68 -14.27 4.90
C ARG A 205 -17.13 -13.40 3.78
N PHE A 206 -17.50 -13.70 2.55
CA PHE A 206 -17.10 -12.91 1.39
C PHE A 206 -17.72 -11.50 1.46
N ALA A 207 -19.00 -11.42 1.78
CA ALA A 207 -19.69 -10.13 1.93
C ALA A 207 -19.07 -9.26 3.04
N ALA A 208 -18.80 -9.85 4.21
CA ALA A 208 -18.24 -9.15 5.36
C ALA A 208 -16.80 -8.65 5.15
N ASN A 209 -16.04 -9.31 4.27
CA ASN A 209 -14.66 -8.94 3.95
C ASN A 209 -14.54 -8.14 2.63
N SER A 210 -15.64 -7.84 1.94
CA SER A 210 -15.65 -7.01 0.73
C SER A 210 -15.74 -5.53 1.09
N VAL A 211 -14.79 -4.72 0.63
CA VAL A 211 -14.76 -3.26 0.88
C VAL A 211 -16.03 -2.57 0.40
N VAL A 212 -16.62 -3.03 -0.72
CA VAL A 212 -17.88 -2.49 -1.24
C VAL A 212 -19.03 -2.52 -0.22
N ASN A 213 -18.98 -3.41 0.76
CA ASN A 213 -19.94 -3.50 1.85
C ASN A 213 -19.47 -2.80 3.14
N MET A 214 -18.26 -2.23 3.14
CA MET A 214 -17.68 -1.53 4.30
C MET A 214 -17.74 -0.01 4.17
N VAL A 215 -18.46 0.52 3.17
CA VAL A 215 -18.52 1.97 2.90
C VAL A 215 -19.08 2.78 4.07
N ASP A 216 -20.06 2.25 4.78
CA ASP A 216 -20.58 2.91 6.00
C ASP A 216 -19.57 2.88 7.16
N GLN A 217 -18.76 1.84 7.22
CA GLN A 217 -17.66 1.76 8.18
C GLN A 217 -16.57 2.77 7.84
N LEU A 218 -16.16 2.86 6.56
CA LEU A 218 -15.23 3.88 6.07
C LEU A 218 -15.74 5.29 6.36
N GLN A 219 -17.04 5.56 6.15
CA GLN A 219 -17.65 6.85 6.49
C GLN A 219 -17.47 7.19 7.97
N ARG A 220 -17.76 6.24 8.87
CA ARG A 220 -17.61 6.45 10.33
C ARG A 220 -16.18 6.71 10.77
N THR A 221 -15.19 6.21 10.05
CA THR A 221 -13.78 6.47 10.36
C THR A 221 -13.37 7.93 10.12
N GLY A 222 -14.05 8.60 9.19
CA GLY A 222 -13.67 9.94 8.73
C GLY A 222 -12.30 10.01 8.05
N LEU A 223 -11.74 8.87 7.64
CA LEU A 223 -10.43 8.81 6.97
C LEU A 223 -10.50 9.41 5.57
N PRO A 224 -9.55 10.28 5.18
CA PRO A 224 -9.34 10.64 3.79
C PRO A 224 -9.00 9.41 2.93
N LEU A 225 -9.69 9.27 1.80
CA LEU A 225 -9.59 8.12 0.91
C LEU A 225 -9.23 8.56 -0.51
N ILE A 226 -8.41 7.77 -1.20
CA ILE A 226 -8.17 7.91 -2.64
C ILE A 226 -8.32 6.55 -3.32
N ILE A 227 -9.12 6.49 -4.39
CA ILE A 227 -9.35 5.29 -5.19
C ILE A 227 -8.98 5.61 -6.64
N ASP A 228 -8.22 4.73 -7.26
CA ASP A 228 -7.70 4.91 -8.62
C ASP A 228 -7.83 3.60 -9.40
N CYS A 229 -8.38 3.64 -10.63
CA CYS A 229 -8.53 2.44 -11.45
C CYS A 229 -8.42 2.77 -12.95
N GLY A 230 -7.78 1.89 -13.70
CA GLY A 230 -7.68 2.00 -15.14
C GLY A 230 -9.03 1.74 -15.83
N ILE A 231 -9.30 2.47 -16.93
CA ILE A 231 -10.58 2.28 -17.67
C ILE A 231 -10.64 0.96 -18.44
N ASP A 232 -9.49 0.32 -18.68
CA ASP A 232 -9.40 -1.00 -19.32
C ASP A 232 -9.16 -2.12 -18.30
N ASP A 233 -9.26 -1.80 -16.99
CA ASP A 233 -9.07 -2.75 -15.90
C ASP A 233 -10.33 -3.58 -15.65
N GLY A 234 -10.17 -4.90 -15.53
CA GLY A 234 -11.29 -5.81 -15.23
C GLY A 234 -11.95 -5.57 -13.86
N LEU A 235 -11.35 -4.77 -12.98
CA LEU A 235 -11.89 -4.39 -11.67
C LEU A 235 -12.54 -2.99 -11.68
N LEU A 236 -12.66 -2.33 -12.85
CA LEU A 236 -13.19 -0.98 -12.94
C LEU A 236 -14.61 -0.87 -12.35
N ASP A 237 -15.49 -1.80 -12.70
CA ASP A 237 -16.91 -1.74 -12.27
C ASP A 237 -17.05 -1.81 -10.75
N VAL A 238 -16.26 -2.63 -10.07
CA VAL A 238 -16.33 -2.69 -8.59
C VAL A 238 -15.74 -1.44 -7.95
N ASN A 239 -14.71 -0.82 -8.54
CA ASN A 239 -14.17 0.44 -8.07
C ASN A 239 -15.18 1.59 -8.26
N ARG A 240 -15.89 1.64 -9.39
CA ARG A 240 -17.03 2.55 -9.63
C ARG A 240 -18.16 2.33 -8.64
N GLU A 241 -18.48 1.09 -8.30
CA GLU A 241 -19.54 0.79 -7.34
C GLU A 241 -19.18 1.29 -5.93
N VAL A 242 -17.92 1.10 -5.49
CA VAL A 242 -17.46 1.69 -4.21
C VAL A 242 -17.54 3.21 -4.27
N HIS A 243 -17.05 3.84 -5.34
CA HIS A 243 -17.17 5.29 -5.56
C HIS A 243 -18.63 5.76 -5.47
N ARG A 244 -19.54 5.11 -6.19
CA ARG A 244 -20.96 5.43 -6.18
C ARG A 244 -21.56 5.35 -4.78
N ARG A 245 -21.22 4.31 -3.98
CA ARG A 245 -21.71 4.15 -2.60
C ARG A 245 -21.13 5.20 -1.66
N LEU A 246 -19.85 5.54 -1.81
CA LEU A 246 -19.22 6.62 -1.04
C LEU A 246 -19.85 7.99 -1.34
N LEU A 247 -20.21 8.26 -2.59
CA LEU A 247 -20.98 9.47 -2.95
C LEU A 247 -22.38 9.45 -2.33
N TYR A 248 -23.07 8.31 -2.39
CA TYR A 248 -24.43 8.18 -1.85
C TYR A 248 -24.45 8.44 -0.32
N ASN A 249 -23.49 7.94 0.43
CA ASN A 249 -23.42 8.18 1.86
C ASN A 249 -22.62 9.45 2.23
N ARG A 250 -22.25 10.27 1.23
CA ARG A 250 -21.54 11.55 1.39
C ARG A 250 -20.17 11.42 2.08
N THR A 251 -19.45 10.35 1.81
CA THR A 251 -18.08 10.17 2.29
C THR A 251 -17.11 10.93 1.38
N PRO A 252 -16.37 11.93 1.85
CA PRO A 252 -15.37 12.62 1.05
C PRO A 252 -14.25 11.66 0.63
N HIS A 253 -13.92 11.64 -0.67
CA HIS A 253 -12.84 10.85 -1.23
C HIS A 253 -12.40 11.38 -2.59
N ASP A 254 -11.15 11.13 -2.97
CA ASP A 254 -10.67 11.32 -4.32
C ASP A 254 -10.92 10.03 -5.13
N TYR A 255 -11.46 10.19 -6.33
CA TYR A 255 -11.67 9.09 -7.27
C TYR A 255 -11.07 9.44 -8.64
N ILE A 256 -10.24 8.55 -9.19
CA ILE A 256 -9.50 8.79 -10.42
C ILE A 256 -9.68 7.61 -11.36
N GLU A 257 -10.09 7.90 -12.61
CA GLU A 257 -10.04 6.97 -13.72
C GLU A 257 -9.08 7.50 -14.78
N ARG A 258 -8.26 6.63 -15.35
CA ARG A 258 -7.29 6.96 -16.39
C ARG A 258 -7.19 5.82 -17.41
N PRO A 259 -6.75 6.12 -18.67
CA PRO A 259 -6.39 5.07 -19.61
C PRO A 259 -5.37 4.09 -19.02
N GLY A 260 -5.60 2.80 -19.20
CA GLY A 260 -4.74 1.72 -18.74
C GLY A 260 -5.51 0.55 -18.15
N ALA A 261 -4.82 -0.58 -18.02
CA ALA A 261 -5.35 -1.87 -17.58
C ALA A 261 -4.72 -2.31 -16.25
N HIS A 262 -4.99 -3.56 -15.84
CA HIS A 262 -4.45 -4.17 -14.60
C HIS A 262 -2.97 -4.55 -14.75
N THR A 263 -2.10 -3.55 -14.87
CA THR A 263 -0.67 -3.74 -15.19
C THR A 263 0.27 -2.87 -14.36
N TRP A 264 1.55 -3.25 -14.31
CA TRP A 264 2.58 -2.50 -13.60
C TRP A 264 2.81 -1.11 -14.18
N GLU A 265 2.64 -0.91 -15.48
CA GLU A 265 2.72 0.41 -16.14
C GLU A 265 1.64 1.35 -15.61
N TYR A 266 0.42 0.82 -15.39
CA TYR A 266 -0.67 1.60 -14.80
C TYR A 266 -0.34 1.97 -13.36
N TRP A 267 0.07 1.01 -12.53
CA TRP A 267 0.34 1.25 -11.11
C TRP A 267 1.57 2.13 -10.88
N GLU A 268 2.57 2.06 -11.76
CA GLU A 268 3.69 3.01 -11.78
C GLU A 268 3.19 4.44 -11.95
N ASN A 269 2.28 4.68 -12.89
CA ASN A 269 1.70 5.98 -13.14
C ASN A 269 0.74 6.41 -12.00
N ALA A 270 0.04 5.48 -11.34
CA ALA A 270 -0.91 5.76 -10.28
C ALA A 270 -0.25 6.11 -8.93
N LEU A 271 0.84 5.42 -8.58
CA LEU A 271 1.48 5.56 -7.26
C LEU A 271 1.87 7.00 -6.89
N PRO A 272 2.44 7.85 -7.77
CA PRO A 272 2.73 9.24 -7.46
C PRO A 272 1.51 10.05 -7.02
N TYR A 273 0.34 9.82 -7.59
CA TYR A 273 -0.90 10.51 -7.20
C TYR A 273 -1.39 10.03 -5.83
N GLN A 274 -1.28 8.73 -5.55
CA GLN A 274 -1.57 8.17 -4.22
C GLN A 274 -0.67 8.81 -3.16
N VAL A 275 0.64 8.87 -3.41
CA VAL A 275 1.60 9.44 -2.46
C VAL A 275 1.38 10.94 -2.28
N LEU A 276 1.10 11.70 -3.36
CA LEU A 276 0.78 13.12 -3.27
C LEU A 276 -0.46 13.37 -2.39
N PHE A 277 -1.52 12.59 -2.59
CA PHE A 277 -2.74 12.68 -1.76
C PHE A 277 -2.43 12.36 -0.29
N LEU A 278 -1.74 11.26 -0.03
CA LEU A 278 -1.41 10.82 1.32
C LEU A 278 -0.42 11.78 2.03
N ASP A 279 0.51 12.41 1.30
CA ASP A 279 1.37 13.46 1.84
C ASP A 279 0.56 14.70 2.27
N LYS A 280 -0.45 15.10 1.48
CA LYS A 280 -1.36 16.20 1.90
C LYS A 280 -2.09 15.85 3.20
N VAL A 281 -2.53 14.59 3.35
CA VAL A 281 -3.14 14.11 4.60
C VAL A 281 -2.15 14.19 5.77
N LEU A 282 -0.92 13.72 5.58
CA LEU A 282 0.13 13.81 6.60
C LEU A 282 0.40 15.27 7.00
N ARG A 283 0.53 16.17 6.03
CA ARG A 283 0.74 17.61 6.29
C ARG A 283 -0.43 18.25 7.02
N SER A 284 -1.67 17.90 6.68
CA SER A 284 -2.86 18.40 7.38
C SER A 284 -2.93 17.97 8.84
N ASN A 285 -2.29 16.83 9.17
CA ASN A 285 -2.11 16.34 10.54
C ASN A 285 -0.92 16.98 11.27
N GLY A 286 -0.26 17.98 10.67
CA GLY A 286 0.93 18.63 11.23
C GLY A 286 2.21 17.81 11.10
N VAL A 287 2.21 16.79 10.26
CA VAL A 287 3.39 15.93 10.00
C VAL A 287 4.18 16.54 8.84
N THR A 288 5.30 17.18 9.17
CA THR A 288 6.25 17.72 8.19
C THR A 288 7.65 17.27 8.58
N VAL A 289 8.38 16.70 7.65
CA VAL A 289 9.81 16.37 7.80
C VAL A 289 10.59 17.31 6.90
N GLN A 290 11.36 18.19 7.52
CA GLN A 290 12.27 19.12 6.83
C GLN A 290 13.60 18.47 6.50
#